data_ba4ff68511a358332b02ed1210ed3cdd
#
_entry.id   ba4ff68511a358332b02ed1210ed3cdd
#
_cell.length_a   1.000
_cell.length_b   1.000
_cell.length_c   1.000
_cell.angle_alpha   90.00
_cell.angle_beta   90.00
_cell.angle_gamma   90.00
#
_symmetry.space_group_name_H-M   'P 1'
#
loop_
_entity.id
_entity.type
_entity.pdbx_description
1 polymer ?
#
loop_
_entity_poly.entity_id
_entity_poly.type
_entity_poly.pdbx_seq_one_letter_code
_entity_poly.pdbx_strand_id
1 'polypeptide(L)'
;MRYVKPVLVALFWIVVLAFLHYTLPQNDLARITDTYEKRVDFGANRWFWTGADGSDATPATRDVFFVQTRQPDGDVMVYRNEDTGWGWPPYFKFDSSNVQAIASDLSSTADNPRWVAVTHYGWRIEFMSIYPNVMSIRPVEGPDVRLIPWTSIVILVLLAAIVWALWVRWRRFRARRIDPMLEDVGDSFDGASQGLSRRRKRLSSWWRGGGS
;
A
#
# COMPACT_ATOMS: atom_id res chain seq x y z
N MET A 1 -26.64 -4.74 14.34
CA MET A 1 -25.46 -5.44 13.79
C MET A 1 -25.42 -5.62 12.26
N ARG A 2 -26.51 -5.31 11.53
CA ARG A 2 -26.62 -5.50 10.07
C ARG A 2 -25.61 -4.68 9.25
N TYR A 3 -25.22 -3.49 9.72
CA TYR A 3 -24.32 -2.57 9.00
C TYR A 3 -22.83 -2.70 9.40
N VAL A 4 -22.51 -3.41 10.47
CA VAL A 4 -21.12 -3.52 10.96
C VAL A 4 -20.21 -4.22 9.96
N LYS A 5 -20.66 -5.36 9.39
CA LYS A 5 -19.88 -6.11 8.41
C LYS A 5 -19.55 -5.28 7.14
N PRO A 6 -20.53 -4.65 6.47
CA PRO A 6 -20.23 -3.86 5.27
C PRO A 6 -19.36 -2.62 5.58
N VAL A 7 -19.54 -2.00 6.76
CA VAL A 7 -18.68 -0.87 7.17
C VAL A 7 -17.23 -1.30 7.37
N LEU A 8 -16.99 -2.44 8.05
CA LEU A 8 -15.63 -2.97 8.22
C LEU A 8 -14.97 -3.35 6.89
N VAL A 9 -15.74 -3.95 5.97
CA VAL A 9 -15.24 -4.27 4.62
C VAL A 9 -14.92 -2.99 3.85
N ALA A 10 -15.76 -1.97 3.90
CA ALA A 10 -15.51 -0.69 3.26
C ALA A 10 -14.26 -0.02 3.84
N LEU A 11 -14.12 0.03 5.17
CA LEU A 11 -12.95 0.59 5.84
C LEU A 11 -11.67 -0.15 5.45
N PHE A 12 -11.71 -1.48 5.41
CA PHE A 12 -10.58 -2.29 4.95
C PHE A 12 -10.14 -1.90 3.54
N TRP A 13 -11.08 -1.77 2.59
CA TRP A 13 -10.75 -1.39 1.22
C TRP A 13 -10.25 0.05 1.11
N ILE A 14 -10.77 0.98 1.92
CA ILE A 14 -10.27 2.36 1.98
C ILE A 14 -8.80 2.35 2.42
N VAL A 15 -8.44 1.59 3.45
CA VAL A 15 -7.06 1.48 3.92
C VAL A 15 -6.15 0.87 2.86
N VAL A 16 -6.61 -0.20 2.18
CA VAL A 16 -5.84 -0.84 1.10
C VAL A 16 -5.61 0.13 -0.06
N LEU A 17 -6.65 0.84 -0.49
CA LEU A 17 -6.53 1.83 -1.59
C LEU A 17 -5.63 3.00 -1.20
N ALA A 18 -5.74 3.51 0.02
CA ALA A 18 -4.86 4.57 0.53
C ALA A 18 -3.39 4.10 0.58
N PHE A 19 -3.14 2.88 1.05
CA PHE A 19 -1.82 2.28 1.07
C PHE A 19 -1.24 2.11 -0.34
N LEU A 20 -2.03 1.60 -1.29
CA LEU A 20 -1.61 1.48 -2.68
C LEU A 20 -1.33 2.85 -3.32
N HIS A 21 -2.20 3.82 -3.08
CA HIS A 21 -2.01 5.19 -3.59
C HIS A 21 -0.73 5.84 -3.02
N TYR A 22 -0.41 5.59 -1.75
CA TYR A 22 0.83 6.07 -1.14
C TYR A 22 2.07 5.42 -1.73
N THR A 23 2.01 4.10 -1.98
CA THR A 23 3.20 3.33 -2.36
C THR A 23 3.43 3.28 -3.87
N LEU A 24 2.38 3.33 -4.69
CA LEU A 24 2.54 3.23 -6.15
C LEU A 24 3.21 4.48 -6.73
N PRO A 25 4.12 4.32 -7.71
CA PRO A 25 4.73 5.44 -8.40
C PRO A 25 3.69 6.27 -9.16
N GLN A 26 3.74 7.56 -8.96
CA GLN A 26 2.93 8.56 -9.64
C GLN A 26 3.83 9.42 -10.52
N ASN A 27 3.27 10.01 -11.57
CA ASN A 27 4.01 10.87 -12.48
C ASN A 27 3.33 12.23 -12.52
N ASP A 28 4.09 13.26 -12.14
CA ASP A 28 3.66 14.65 -12.25
C ASP A 28 4.40 15.35 -13.39
N LEU A 29 3.68 16.19 -14.09
CA LEU A 29 4.25 17.09 -15.08
C LEU A 29 4.54 18.42 -14.41
N ALA A 30 5.79 18.86 -14.43
CA ALA A 30 6.20 20.05 -13.73
C ALA A 30 7.41 20.74 -14.38
N ARG A 31 7.67 21.97 -13.98
CA ARG A 31 8.89 22.70 -14.24
C ARG A 31 9.67 22.85 -12.94
N ILE A 32 10.93 22.46 -12.92
CA ILE A 32 11.80 22.64 -11.76
C ILE A 32 12.17 24.11 -11.65
N THR A 33 11.92 24.69 -10.49
CA THR A 33 12.23 26.10 -10.21
C THR A 33 13.53 26.25 -9.43
N ASP A 34 13.79 25.32 -8.50
CA ASP A 34 14.97 25.35 -7.65
C ASP A 34 15.24 23.97 -7.02
N THR A 35 16.47 23.78 -6.55
CA THR A 35 16.89 22.63 -5.76
C THR A 35 17.66 23.11 -4.54
N TYR A 36 17.36 22.54 -3.37
CA TYR A 36 18.04 22.91 -2.14
C TYR A 36 18.22 21.73 -1.19
N GLU A 37 19.12 21.89 -0.25
CA GLU A 37 19.33 20.97 0.84
C GLU A 37 18.87 21.62 2.15
N LYS A 38 18.18 20.85 2.97
CA LYS A 38 17.69 21.34 4.25
C LYS A 38 17.88 20.27 5.31
N ARG A 39 18.37 20.70 6.48
CA ARG A 39 18.35 19.85 7.67
C ARG A 39 16.93 19.68 8.18
N VAL A 40 16.52 18.45 8.31
CA VAL A 40 15.16 18.07 8.74
C VAL A 40 15.24 17.30 10.04
N ASP A 41 14.39 17.72 11.00
CA ASP A 41 14.09 16.96 12.20
C ASP A 41 12.87 16.08 11.94
N PHE A 42 13.01 14.78 12.11
CA PHE A 42 11.95 13.83 11.80
C PHE A 42 10.78 13.89 12.79
N GLY A 43 11.02 14.30 14.04
CA GLY A 43 9.98 14.49 15.05
C GLY A 43 8.91 13.37 15.04
N ALA A 44 7.64 13.77 15.16
CA ALA A 44 6.51 12.86 15.17
C ALA A 44 6.23 12.21 13.79
N ASN A 45 6.73 12.78 12.70
CA ASN A 45 6.47 12.35 11.31
C ASN A 45 7.50 11.35 10.78
N ARG A 46 8.35 10.79 11.64
CA ARG A 46 9.45 9.88 11.27
C ARG A 46 9.03 8.71 10.36
N TRP A 47 7.80 8.22 10.50
CA TRP A 47 7.26 7.11 9.69
C TRP A 47 7.19 7.38 8.18
N PHE A 48 7.16 8.65 7.79
CA PHE A 48 7.12 9.08 6.39
C PHE A 48 8.51 9.35 5.80
N TRP A 49 9.57 9.19 6.59
CA TRP A 49 10.94 9.46 6.17
C TRP A 49 11.73 8.16 5.99
N THR A 50 12.48 8.09 4.92
CA THR A 50 13.27 6.90 4.59
C THR A 50 14.38 6.67 5.64
N GLY A 51 14.60 5.42 6.04
CA GLY A 51 15.62 5.07 7.04
C GLY A 51 15.28 5.46 8.49
N ALA A 52 14.04 5.88 8.77
CA ALA A 52 13.57 6.14 10.13
C ALA A 52 13.03 4.84 10.79
N ASP A 53 13.75 3.75 10.64
CA ASP A 53 13.40 2.37 11.02
C ASP A 53 13.41 2.08 12.53
N GLY A 54 13.52 3.11 13.34
CA GLY A 54 13.39 2.97 14.80
C GLY A 54 14.63 2.44 15.52
N SER A 55 15.73 2.22 14.81
CA SER A 55 17.00 1.93 15.46
C SER A 55 17.48 3.20 16.19
N ASP A 56 17.91 3.07 17.42
CA ASP A 56 18.47 4.17 18.23
C ASP A 56 19.72 4.82 17.58
N ALA A 57 20.23 4.23 16.52
CA ALA A 57 21.36 4.70 15.72
C ALA A 57 20.99 5.72 14.63
N THR A 58 19.70 5.93 14.34
CA THR A 58 19.31 6.91 13.32
C THR A 58 19.34 8.31 13.92
N PRO A 59 20.13 9.27 13.37
CA PRO A 59 20.17 10.62 13.88
C PRO A 59 18.78 11.25 13.81
N ALA A 60 18.42 11.99 14.85
CA ALA A 60 17.13 12.69 14.93
C ALA A 60 16.97 13.74 13.82
N THR A 61 18.10 14.22 13.29
CA THR A 61 18.16 15.22 12.20
C THR A 61 19.14 14.75 11.13
N ARG A 62 18.81 14.97 9.86
CA ARG A 62 19.73 14.78 8.74
C ARG A 62 19.47 15.81 7.65
N ASP A 63 20.44 15.98 6.78
CA ASP A 63 20.33 16.81 5.61
C ASP A 63 19.58 16.03 4.52
N VAL A 64 18.55 16.64 3.94
CA VAL A 64 17.68 16.07 2.93
C VAL A 64 17.64 16.99 1.72
N PHE A 65 17.75 16.43 0.54
CA PHE A 65 17.60 17.14 -0.71
C PHE A 65 16.11 17.37 -1.04
N PHE A 66 15.84 18.55 -1.57
CA PHE A 66 14.51 18.94 -2.03
C PHE A 66 14.55 19.48 -3.45
N VAL A 67 13.49 19.22 -4.19
CA VAL A 67 13.24 19.72 -5.53
C VAL A 67 11.95 20.53 -5.51
N GLN A 68 12.06 21.84 -5.79
CA GLN A 68 10.89 22.71 -5.93
C GLN A 68 10.42 22.71 -7.38
N THR A 69 9.12 22.59 -7.55
CA THR A 69 8.53 22.57 -8.88
C THR A 69 7.28 23.43 -8.96
N ARG A 70 6.92 23.78 -10.19
CA ARG A 70 5.64 24.38 -10.52
C ARG A 70 4.95 23.58 -11.61
N GLN A 71 3.72 23.21 -11.38
CA GLN A 71 2.88 22.45 -12.31
C GLN A 71 2.33 23.37 -13.42
N PRO A 72 1.79 22.83 -14.53
CA PRO A 72 1.25 23.63 -15.63
C PRO A 72 0.08 24.54 -15.23
N ASP A 73 -0.73 24.12 -14.25
CA ASP A 73 -1.83 24.90 -13.66
C ASP A 73 -1.36 26.03 -12.74
N GLY A 74 -0.04 26.09 -12.46
CA GLY A 74 0.57 27.09 -11.60
C GLY A 74 0.76 26.66 -10.16
N ASP A 75 0.30 25.50 -9.78
CA ASP A 75 0.45 24.98 -8.42
C ASP A 75 1.92 24.66 -8.10
N VAL A 76 2.28 24.87 -6.83
CA VAL A 76 3.64 24.59 -6.34
C VAL A 76 3.67 23.23 -5.66
N MET A 77 4.59 22.37 -6.11
CA MET A 77 4.87 21.10 -5.49
C MET A 77 6.34 21.02 -5.08
N VAL A 78 6.57 20.51 -3.88
CA VAL A 78 7.92 20.26 -3.36
C VAL A 78 8.07 18.78 -3.11
N TYR A 79 9.11 18.20 -3.67
CA TYR A 79 9.49 16.81 -3.47
C TYR A 79 10.73 16.74 -2.60
N ARG A 80 10.80 15.75 -1.73
CA ARG A 80 12.08 15.32 -1.13
C ARG A 80 12.79 14.37 -2.08
N ASN A 81 14.09 14.24 -1.93
CA ASN A 81 14.91 13.35 -2.74
C ASN A 81 15.82 12.54 -1.82
N GLU A 82 15.34 11.39 -1.39
CA GLU A 82 16.04 10.48 -0.49
C GLU A 82 16.16 9.09 -1.08
N ASP A 83 17.24 8.39 -0.71
CA ASP A 83 17.41 6.98 -1.03
C ASP A 83 16.44 6.13 -0.20
N THR A 84 15.76 5.19 -0.84
CA THR A 84 14.89 4.23 -0.14
C THR A 84 15.67 3.03 0.36
N GLY A 85 16.83 2.75 -0.23
CA GLY A 85 17.62 1.58 0.11
C GLY A 85 16.80 0.28 0.02
N TRP A 86 16.90 -0.53 1.05
CA TRP A 86 16.14 -1.77 1.23
C TRP A 86 14.83 -1.56 2.02
N GLY A 87 14.52 -0.30 2.36
CA GLY A 87 13.32 0.05 3.12
C GLY A 87 12.03 -0.02 2.30
N TRP A 88 10.94 0.35 2.96
CA TRP A 88 9.63 0.40 2.31
C TRP A 88 9.32 1.82 1.79
N PRO A 89 8.77 2.00 0.58
CA PRO A 89 8.50 1.00 -0.46
C PRO A 89 9.79 0.46 -1.11
N PRO A 90 9.81 -0.82 -1.56
CA PRO A 90 11.02 -1.49 -2.03
C PRO A 90 11.41 -1.08 -3.46
N TYR A 91 11.67 0.18 -3.66
CA TYR A 91 12.09 0.73 -4.96
C TYR A 91 13.59 0.68 -5.19
N PHE A 92 14.37 0.29 -4.17
CA PHE A 92 15.83 0.12 -4.26
C PHE A 92 16.54 1.35 -4.85
N LYS A 93 16.06 2.55 -4.50
CA LYS A 93 16.68 3.78 -4.93
C LYS A 93 17.95 4.03 -4.10
N PHE A 94 19.07 4.22 -4.78
CA PHE A 94 20.40 4.50 -4.22
C PHE A 94 21.11 5.64 -4.95
N ASP A 95 20.37 6.47 -5.67
CA ASP A 95 20.90 7.45 -6.63
C ASP A 95 20.40 8.88 -6.39
N SER A 96 20.05 9.22 -5.15
CA SER A 96 19.53 10.55 -4.80
C SER A 96 20.45 11.69 -5.24
N SER A 97 21.78 11.51 -5.15
CA SER A 97 22.74 12.52 -5.63
C SER A 97 22.65 12.73 -7.14
N ASN A 98 22.49 11.67 -7.93
CA ASN A 98 22.34 11.78 -9.38
C ASN A 98 21.03 12.47 -9.75
N VAL A 99 19.93 12.09 -9.09
CA VAL A 99 18.63 12.73 -9.29
C VAL A 99 18.69 14.21 -8.93
N GLN A 100 19.42 14.59 -7.88
CA GLN A 100 19.61 15.98 -7.49
C GLN A 100 20.41 16.76 -8.54
N ALA A 101 21.46 16.18 -9.09
CA ALA A 101 22.25 16.79 -10.16
C ALA A 101 21.41 17.03 -11.42
N ILE A 102 20.61 16.03 -11.83
CA ILE A 102 19.67 16.13 -12.96
C ILE A 102 18.62 17.22 -12.69
N ALA A 103 18.08 17.29 -11.48
CA ALA A 103 17.11 18.31 -11.11
C ALA A 103 17.71 19.72 -11.21
N SER A 104 18.93 19.89 -10.73
CA SER A 104 19.64 21.18 -10.82
C SER A 104 19.90 21.59 -12.28
N ASP A 105 20.33 20.66 -13.13
CA ASP A 105 20.59 20.94 -14.56
C ASP A 105 19.31 21.28 -15.31
N LEU A 106 18.19 20.67 -14.97
CA LEU A 106 16.88 20.90 -15.59
C LEU A 106 16.11 22.07 -14.98
N SER A 107 16.67 22.76 -13.99
CA SER A 107 16.04 23.97 -13.43
C SER A 107 15.86 25.04 -14.49
N SER A 108 14.76 25.80 -14.44
CA SER A 108 14.41 26.75 -15.48
C SER A 108 13.51 27.87 -14.98
N THR A 109 13.53 29.01 -15.69
CA THR A 109 12.69 30.18 -15.41
C THR A 109 11.34 30.07 -16.10
N ALA A 110 10.41 30.99 -15.76
CA ALA A 110 9.12 31.07 -16.41
C ALA A 110 9.21 31.50 -17.88
N ASP A 111 10.22 32.31 -18.21
CA ASP A 111 10.42 32.86 -19.58
C ASP A 111 10.99 31.81 -20.54
N ASN A 112 11.70 30.82 -20.03
CA ASN A 112 12.23 29.70 -20.82
C ASN A 112 12.00 28.39 -20.09
N PRO A 113 10.75 27.89 -20.06
CA PRO A 113 10.39 26.72 -19.26
C PRO A 113 10.92 25.43 -19.88
N ARG A 114 11.61 24.63 -19.05
CA ARG A 114 11.92 23.23 -19.35
C ARG A 114 10.98 22.33 -18.55
N TRP A 115 10.11 21.61 -19.27
CA TRP A 115 9.16 20.71 -18.65
C TRP A 115 9.79 19.35 -18.37
N VAL A 116 9.41 18.77 -17.24
CA VAL A 116 9.92 17.46 -16.79
C VAL A 116 8.76 16.60 -16.31
N ALA A 117 8.91 15.31 -16.50
CA ALA A 117 8.09 14.32 -15.79
C ALA A 117 8.82 13.90 -14.52
N VAL A 118 8.22 14.15 -13.37
CA VAL A 118 8.70 13.76 -12.05
C VAL A 118 7.98 12.50 -11.64
N THR A 119 8.70 11.39 -11.53
CA THR A 119 8.16 10.14 -10.96
C THR A 119 8.44 10.15 -9.46
N HIS A 120 7.39 9.98 -8.66
CA HIS A 120 7.47 10.03 -7.20
C HIS A 120 6.52 9.04 -6.55
N TYR A 121 6.67 8.82 -5.25
CA TYR A 121 5.68 8.13 -4.41
C TYR A 121 5.45 8.91 -3.12
N GLY A 122 4.38 8.61 -2.44
CA GLY A 122 4.01 9.28 -1.19
C GLY A 122 3.03 10.43 -1.41
N TRP A 123 2.59 11.02 -0.32
CA TRP A 123 1.65 12.12 -0.31
C TRP A 123 2.32 13.45 0.02
N ARG A 124 1.75 14.54 -0.48
CA ARG A 124 2.01 15.88 0.02
C ARG A 124 0.96 16.21 1.07
N ILE A 125 1.38 16.38 2.33
CA ILE A 125 0.52 16.80 3.44
C ILE A 125 1.18 18.01 4.10
N GLU A 126 0.69 19.21 3.76
CA GLU A 126 1.35 20.47 4.12
C GLU A 126 1.39 20.73 5.62
N PHE A 127 0.26 20.54 6.31
CA PHE A 127 0.17 20.80 7.75
C PHE A 127 1.04 19.87 8.61
N MET A 128 1.47 18.72 8.05
CA MET A 128 2.39 17.78 8.69
C MET A 128 3.83 17.87 8.15
N SER A 129 4.09 18.77 7.20
CA SER A 129 5.38 18.86 6.51
C SER A 129 5.84 17.54 5.89
N ILE A 130 4.90 16.78 5.34
CA ILE A 130 5.17 15.52 4.63
C ILE A 130 5.31 15.83 3.15
N TYR A 131 6.35 15.28 2.54
CA TYR A 131 6.72 15.48 1.14
C TYR A 131 6.78 14.16 0.40
N PRO A 132 6.25 14.06 -0.85
CA PRO A 132 6.46 12.89 -1.68
C PRO A 132 7.95 12.75 -2.03
N ASN A 133 8.41 11.50 -2.20
CA ASN A 133 9.80 11.21 -2.52
C ASN A 133 9.97 11.03 -4.03
N VAL A 134 10.82 11.86 -4.63
CA VAL A 134 11.14 11.72 -6.05
C VAL A 134 11.94 10.44 -6.31
N MET A 135 11.59 9.71 -7.35
CA MET A 135 12.30 8.52 -7.81
C MET A 135 13.17 8.80 -9.03
N SER A 136 12.62 9.52 -10.00
CA SER A 136 13.33 9.90 -11.21
C SER A 136 12.75 11.17 -11.82
N ILE A 137 13.59 11.86 -12.58
CA ILE A 137 13.23 13.07 -13.32
C ILE A 137 13.68 12.87 -14.77
N ARG A 138 12.80 13.15 -15.71
CA ARG A 138 13.11 13.10 -17.14
C ARG A 138 12.54 14.29 -17.88
N PRO A 139 13.28 14.89 -18.84
CA PRO A 139 12.76 15.98 -19.65
C PRO A 139 11.61 15.48 -20.54
N VAL A 140 10.66 16.37 -20.84
CA VAL A 140 9.54 16.16 -21.75
C VAL A 140 9.39 17.36 -22.67
N GLU A 141 8.70 17.17 -23.80
CA GLU A 141 8.61 18.20 -24.85
C GLU A 141 7.77 19.42 -24.46
N GLY A 142 6.80 19.27 -23.55
CA GLY A 142 5.91 20.38 -23.20
C GLY A 142 4.93 20.07 -22.06
N PRO A 143 4.08 21.06 -21.72
CA PRO A 143 3.14 20.95 -20.60
C PRO A 143 1.90 20.07 -20.89
N ASP A 144 1.67 19.68 -22.13
CA ASP A 144 0.48 18.91 -22.56
C ASP A 144 0.77 17.42 -22.74
N VAL A 145 1.98 16.96 -22.38
CA VAL A 145 2.38 15.55 -22.54
C VAL A 145 1.61 14.66 -21.57
N ARG A 146 0.91 13.66 -22.13
CA ARG A 146 0.21 12.67 -21.32
C ARG A 146 1.18 11.65 -20.72
N LEU A 147 1.30 11.65 -19.41
CA LEU A 147 2.13 10.71 -18.67
C LEU A 147 1.30 9.46 -18.30
N ILE A 148 1.67 8.31 -18.86
CA ILE A 148 1.03 7.04 -18.52
C ILE A 148 1.85 6.36 -17.42
N PRO A 149 1.26 6.00 -16.27
CA PRO A 149 1.98 5.40 -15.15
C PRO A 149 2.20 3.88 -15.36
N TRP A 150 3.00 3.52 -16.39
CA TRP A 150 3.24 2.13 -16.76
C TRP A 150 3.74 1.27 -15.60
N THR A 151 4.63 1.80 -14.79
CA THR A 151 5.19 1.09 -13.62
C THR A 151 4.08 0.70 -12.64
N SER A 152 3.17 1.61 -12.33
CA SER A 152 2.03 1.34 -11.44
C SER A 152 1.07 0.32 -12.03
N ILE A 153 0.82 0.39 -13.34
CA ILE A 153 -0.03 -0.58 -14.04
C ILE A 153 0.58 -1.98 -13.95
N VAL A 154 1.87 -2.12 -14.24
CA VAL A 154 2.57 -3.41 -14.15
C VAL A 154 2.54 -3.97 -12.73
N ILE A 155 2.84 -3.14 -11.72
CA ILE A 155 2.79 -3.54 -10.31
C ILE A 155 1.39 -4.03 -9.94
N LEU A 156 0.34 -3.30 -10.32
CA LEU A 156 -1.06 -3.68 -10.02
C LEU A 156 -1.46 -4.99 -10.69
N VAL A 157 -1.07 -5.20 -11.95
CA VAL A 157 -1.34 -6.45 -12.67
C VAL A 157 -0.65 -7.63 -12.00
N LEU A 158 0.62 -7.49 -11.63
CA LEU A 158 1.37 -8.53 -10.91
C LEU A 158 0.74 -8.82 -9.54
N LEU A 159 0.34 -7.80 -8.82
CA LEU A 159 -0.31 -7.94 -7.51
C LEU A 159 -1.66 -8.65 -7.62
N ALA A 160 -2.45 -8.28 -8.62
CA ALA A 160 -3.72 -8.96 -8.93
C ALA A 160 -3.51 -10.44 -9.30
N ALA A 161 -2.48 -10.74 -10.09
CA ALA A 161 -2.14 -12.12 -10.46
C ALA A 161 -1.71 -12.95 -9.23
N ILE A 162 -0.91 -12.37 -8.33
CA ILE A 162 -0.49 -13.02 -7.08
C ILE A 162 -1.71 -13.29 -6.19
N VAL A 163 -2.56 -12.29 -5.97
CA VAL A 163 -3.78 -12.45 -5.16
C VAL A 163 -4.69 -13.52 -5.75
N TRP A 164 -4.87 -13.53 -7.06
CA TRP A 164 -5.66 -14.55 -7.74
C TRP A 164 -5.06 -15.96 -7.60
N ALA A 165 -3.76 -16.12 -7.77
CA ALA A 165 -3.06 -17.38 -7.59
C ALA A 165 -3.18 -17.91 -6.14
N LEU A 166 -3.01 -17.02 -5.15
CA LEU A 166 -3.21 -17.36 -3.73
C LEU A 166 -4.65 -17.76 -3.44
N TRP A 167 -5.63 -17.04 -3.98
CA TRP A 167 -7.04 -17.36 -3.83
C TRP A 167 -7.42 -18.73 -4.43
N VAL A 168 -6.92 -19.03 -5.65
CA VAL A 168 -7.14 -20.34 -6.30
C VAL A 168 -6.48 -21.45 -5.48
N ARG A 169 -5.25 -21.22 -4.97
CA ARG A 169 -4.55 -22.17 -4.12
C ARG A 169 -5.28 -22.41 -2.80
N TRP A 170 -5.78 -21.34 -2.17
CA TRP A 170 -6.59 -21.40 -0.96
C TRP A 170 -7.89 -22.19 -1.17
N ARG A 171 -8.62 -21.91 -2.25
CA ARG A 171 -9.84 -22.66 -2.59
C ARG A 171 -9.57 -24.14 -2.75
N ARG A 172 -8.48 -24.50 -3.45
CA ARG A 172 -8.08 -25.91 -3.61
C ARG A 172 -7.67 -26.58 -2.29
N PHE A 173 -6.98 -25.84 -1.45
CA PHE A 173 -6.60 -26.32 -0.11
C PHE A 173 -7.83 -26.53 0.76
N ARG A 174 -8.74 -25.58 0.79
CA ARG A 174 -10.00 -25.69 1.54
C ARG A 174 -10.81 -26.90 1.09
N ALA A 175 -11.06 -27.04 -0.21
CA ALA A 175 -11.83 -28.14 -0.76
C ALA A 175 -11.22 -29.53 -0.48
N ARG A 176 -9.87 -29.61 -0.38
CA ARG A 176 -9.19 -30.89 -0.16
C ARG A 176 -8.98 -31.26 1.31
N ARG A 177 -8.88 -30.28 2.18
CA ARG A 177 -8.49 -30.49 3.57
C ARG A 177 -9.54 -30.08 4.59
N ILE A 178 -10.21 -28.96 4.38
CA ILE A 178 -11.11 -28.36 5.36
C ILE A 178 -12.52 -28.90 5.19
N ASP A 179 -13.05 -28.89 3.98
CA ASP A 179 -14.44 -29.29 3.72
C ASP A 179 -14.69 -30.77 4.11
N PRO A 180 -13.82 -31.77 3.79
CA PRO A 180 -13.99 -33.12 4.26
C PRO A 180 -13.93 -33.30 5.78
N MET A 181 -13.03 -32.55 6.46
CA MET A 181 -12.96 -32.58 7.93
C MET A 181 -14.22 -32.03 8.59
N LEU A 182 -14.85 -31.03 8.01
CA LEU A 182 -16.09 -30.47 8.51
C LEU A 182 -17.26 -31.41 8.29
N GLU A 183 -17.31 -32.15 7.17
CA GLU A 183 -18.29 -33.20 6.89
C GLU A 183 -18.14 -34.35 7.90
N ASP A 184 -16.92 -34.87 8.10
CA ASP A 184 -16.65 -35.95 9.08
C ASP A 184 -17.06 -35.56 10.52
N VAL A 185 -16.79 -34.31 10.90
CA VAL A 185 -17.23 -33.79 12.22
C VAL A 185 -18.75 -33.66 12.27
N GLY A 186 -19.39 -33.16 11.21
CA GLY A 186 -20.84 -33.06 11.10
C GLY A 186 -21.50 -34.43 11.24
N ASP A 187 -21.05 -35.43 10.49
CA ASP A 187 -21.57 -36.79 10.53
C ASP A 187 -21.37 -37.46 11.91
N SER A 188 -20.23 -37.16 12.56
CA SER A 188 -19.97 -37.65 13.93
C SER A 188 -20.95 -37.05 14.95
N PHE A 189 -21.26 -35.76 14.85
CA PHE A 189 -22.27 -35.12 15.70
C PHE A 189 -23.69 -35.64 15.44
N ASP A 190 -24.06 -35.86 14.17
CA ASP A 190 -25.37 -36.40 13.79
C ASP A 190 -25.50 -37.84 14.23
N GLY A 191 -24.46 -38.68 14.10
CA GLY A 191 -24.42 -40.02 14.64
C GLY A 191 -24.57 -40.07 16.16
N ALA A 192 -23.90 -39.18 16.89
CA ALA A 192 -24.02 -39.07 18.35
C ALA A 192 -25.42 -38.62 18.78
N SER A 193 -26.01 -37.63 18.09
CA SER A 193 -27.37 -37.14 18.37
C SER A 193 -28.46 -38.21 18.12
N GLN A 194 -28.31 -38.97 17.05
CA GLN A 194 -29.19 -40.12 16.74
C GLN A 194 -29.03 -41.24 17.76
N GLY A 195 -27.82 -41.53 18.23
CA GLY A 195 -27.55 -42.49 19.29
C GLY A 195 -28.25 -42.13 20.60
N LEU A 196 -28.18 -40.86 20.98
CA LEU A 196 -28.88 -40.34 22.18
C LEU A 196 -30.39 -40.39 22.03
N SER A 197 -30.93 -40.07 20.88
CA SER A 197 -32.38 -40.13 20.61
C SER A 197 -32.92 -41.57 20.63
N ARG A 198 -32.17 -42.56 20.13
CA ARG A 198 -32.50 -43.99 20.21
C ARG A 198 -32.48 -44.49 21.64
N ARG A 199 -31.48 -44.13 22.46
CA ARG A 199 -31.42 -44.47 23.89
C ARG A 199 -32.59 -43.86 24.65
N ARG A 200 -32.95 -42.60 24.39
CA ARG A 200 -34.09 -41.96 25.02
C ARG A 200 -35.44 -42.65 24.67
N LYS A 201 -35.61 -43.06 23.42
CA LYS A 201 -36.80 -43.85 22.99
C LYS A 201 -36.86 -45.21 23.65
N ARG A 202 -35.72 -45.91 23.80
CA ARG A 202 -35.67 -47.22 24.52
C ARG A 202 -36.01 -47.07 26.01
N LEU A 203 -35.51 -46.05 26.67
CA LEU A 203 -35.85 -45.79 28.07
C LEU A 203 -37.33 -45.44 28.23
N SER A 204 -37.87 -44.62 27.34
CA SER A 204 -39.31 -44.26 27.41
C SER A 204 -40.25 -45.41 27.07
N SER A 205 -39.86 -46.41 26.27
CA SER A 205 -40.58 -47.60 26.00
C SER A 205 -40.60 -48.60 27.20
N TRP A 206 -39.43 -48.70 27.90
CA TRP A 206 -39.27 -49.50 29.08
C TRP A 206 -40.14 -48.98 30.23
N TRP A 207 -40.20 -47.63 30.43
CA TRP A 207 -41.11 -47.04 31.45
C TRP A 207 -42.62 -47.15 31.13
N ARG A 208 -42.94 -47.29 29.87
CA ARG A 208 -44.38 -47.46 29.45
C ARG A 208 -44.83 -48.90 29.38
N GLY A 209 -43.95 -49.90 29.41
CA GLY A 209 -44.27 -51.32 29.32
C GLY A 209 -44.31 -52.07 30.65
N GLY A 210 -44.08 -51.39 31.80
CA GLY A 210 -44.08 -51.99 33.14
C GLY A 210 -45.38 -51.87 33.92
N GLY A 211 -46.50 -51.73 33.22
CA GLY A 211 -47.84 -51.64 33.86
C GLY A 211 -48.84 -52.63 33.26
N SER A 212 -48.69 -53.90 33.55
CA SER A 212 -49.74 -54.93 33.39
C SER A 212 -49.51 -56.01 34.41
#